data_e042987f36bc738d4773c50b172349e6
#
_entry.id   e042987f36bc738d4773c50b172349e6
#
_cell.length_a   1.000
_cell.length_b   1.000
_cell.length_c   1.000
_cell.angle_alpha   90.00
_cell.angle_beta   90.00
_cell.angle_gamma   90.00
#
_symmetry.space_group_name_H-M   'P 1'
#
loop_
_entity.id
_entity.type
_entity.pdbx_description
1 polymer ?
#
loop_
_entity_poly.entity_id
_entity_poly.type
_entity_poly.pdbx_seq_one_letter_code
_entity_poly.pdbx_strand_id
1 'polypeptide(L)'
;GVRESMSIRGYRGVPILKNGVRIDSDFRTGSALSEMQGVESIQVIKGSAAVTQGIGNDLGSAGGVINVVTKTPKFTNEGEVSLRAGSWGLFRPTFDVQSVLDKNQTIAFRMNGAFERSDNYRPVIHSNRVYINPSLEWRPDDKTSVTIEMDYLNDNRTPYTSSVNLSKDTEENLYDMPHNKFLGFKNDNVNNKTLTYAARITRQLTDNISVRAAYFGSSYKVDNTSTSVKTVVNKEYNMRRRTISRSLRDDRNSTFQLDFIGRDIFTGPVKHTFQLGFDYKNTDLSITNYTPVNIDTINVLAPSI
;
A
#
# COMPACT_ATOMS: atom_id res chain seq x y z
N GLY A 1 -4.01 -9.82 -9.79
CA GLY A 1 -3.77 -9.70 -8.36
C GLY A 1 -4.07 -8.32 -7.87
N VAL A 2 -4.80 -8.26 -6.78
CA VAL A 2 -5.21 -7.01 -6.11
C VAL A 2 -4.21 -6.65 -5.00
N ARG A 3 -3.22 -7.50 -4.78
CA ARG A 3 -2.27 -7.38 -3.68
C ARG A 3 -0.88 -7.10 -4.22
N GLU A 4 -0.26 -6.06 -3.71
CA GLU A 4 1.15 -5.84 -3.89
C GLU A 4 1.89 -6.67 -2.83
N SER A 5 2.75 -7.57 -3.25
CA SER A 5 3.64 -8.29 -2.35
C SER A 5 5.08 -7.96 -2.71
N MET A 6 5.83 -7.55 -1.72
CA MET A 6 7.24 -7.27 -1.89
C MET A 6 8.08 -8.45 -1.41
N SER A 7 9.21 -8.66 -2.05
CA SER A 7 10.18 -9.67 -1.64
C SER A 7 11.58 -9.09 -1.56
N ILE A 8 12.34 -9.51 -0.55
CA ILE A 8 13.75 -9.17 -0.40
C ILE A 8 14.53 -10.48 -0.27
N ARG A 9 15.55 -10.68 -1.10
CA ARG A 9 16.40 -11.88 -1.10
C ARG A 9 15.62 -13.20 -1.15
N GLY A 10 14.51 -13.24 -1.94
CA GLY A 10 13.66 -14.42 -2.07
C GLY A 10 12.62 -14.60 -0.95
N TYR A 11 12.70 -13.87 0.14
CA TYR A 11 11.68 -13.87 1.19
C TYR A 11 10.48 -13.05 0.75
N ARG A 12 9.30 -13.65 0.75
CA ARG A 12 8.02 -13.00 0.43
C ARG A 12 7.35 -12.46 1.70
N GLY A 13 6.48 -11.47 1.53
CA GLY A 13 5.74 -10.90 2.66
C GLY A 13 6.62 -10.06 3.58
N VAL A 14 7.53 -9.29 2.98
CA VAL A 14 8.38 -8.36 3.73
C VAL A 14 7.51 -7.31 4.41
N PRO A 15 7.69 -7.06 5.72
CA PRO A 15 6.96 -6.03 6.44
C PRO A 15 7.18 -4.65 5.84
N ILE A 16 6.09 -3.91 5.70
CA ILE A 16 6.11 -2.52 5.24
C ILE A 16 5.77 -1.62 6.41
N LEU A 17 6.66 -0.68 6.67
CA LEU A 17 6.46 0.38 7.64
C LEU A 17 6.11 1.67 6.93
N LYS A 18 5.33 2.51 7.58
CA LYS A 18 5.09 3.88 7.21
C LYS A 18 5.56 4.79 8.32
N ASN A 19 6.63 5.55 8.05
CA ASN A 19 7.31 6.36 9.07
C ASN A 19 7.67 5.58 10.33
N GLY A 20 8.15 4.36 10.18
CA GLY A 20 8.57 3.49 11.28
C GLY A 20 7.43 2.69 11.94
N VAL A 21 6.18 2.84 11.51
CA VAL A 21 5.02 2.09 12.03
C VAL A 21 4.56 1.06 11.01
N ARG A 22 4.32 -0.17 11.45
CA ARG A 22 3.84 -1.24 10.57
C ARG A 22 2.41 -0.98 10.11
N ILE A 23 2.17 -1.02 8.81
CA ILE A 23 0.88 -0.69 8.19
C ILE A 23 0.07 -1.91 7.75
N ASP A 24 0.69 -3.06 7.60
CA ASP A 24 0.03 -4.31 7.21
C ASP A 24 -0.49 -5.06 8.44
N SER A 25 -1.64 -5.71 8.31
CA SER A 25 -2.27 -6.48 9.39
C SER A 25 -1.61 -7.84 9.57
N ASP A 26 -1.28 -8.50 8.46
CA ASP A 26 -0.68 -9.82 8.43
C ASP A 26 0.18 -9.96 7.15
N PHE A 27 1.40 -10.44 7.29
CA PHE A 27 2.28 -10.71 6.16
C PHE A 27 1.71 -11.73 5.16
N ARG A 28 0.79 -12.61 5.60
CA ARG A 28 0.14 -13.61 4.76
C ARG A 28 -0.95 -13.01 3.88
N THR A 29 -1.52 -11.89 4.28
CA THR A 29 -2.67 -11.28 3.60
C THR A 29 -2.26 -10.24 2.57
N GLY A 30 -1.00 -9.86 2.52
CA GLY A 30 -0.44 -8.85 1.62
C GLY A 30 -0.69 -7.43 2.13
N SER A 31 0.15 -6.51 1.71
CA SER A 31 0.05 -5.09 2.04
C SER A 31 -1.09 -4.41 1.28
N ALA A 32 -1.57 -3.30 1.82
CA ALA A 32 -2.43 -2.38 1.11
C ALA A 32 -1.70 -1.79 -0.11
N LEU A 33 -2.46 -1.47 -1.16
CA LEU A 33 -1.92 -0.74 -2.30
C LEU A 33 -1.30 0.58 -1.84
N SER A 34 -0.14 0.90 -2.36
CA SER A 34 0.55 2.16 -2.10
C SER A 34 0.44 3.09 -3.30
N GLU A 35 0.46 4.39 -3.03
CA GLU A 35 0.54 5.44 -4.04
C GLU A 35 1.84 6.22 -3.86
N MET A 36 2.64 6.26 -4.92
CA MET A 36 3.98 6.87 -4.86
C MET A 36 3.95 8.39 -4.74
N GLN A 37 2.83 9.05 -5.08
CA GLN A 37 2.71 10.51 -4.97
C GLN A 37 2.90 11.01 -3.53
N GLY A 38 2.46 10.24 -2.53
CA GLY A 38 2.63 10.57 -1.11
C GLY A 38 3.98 10.16 -0.50
N VAL A 39 4.88 9.57 -1.29
CA VAL A 39 6.15 9.03 -0.82
C VAL A 39 7.28 10.02 -1.03
N GLU A 40 7.99 10.36 0.05
CA GLU A 40 9.22 11.16 0.00
C GLU A 40 10.44 10.28 -0.29
N SER A 41 10.55 9.13 0.39
CA SER A 41 11.63 8.16 0.19
C SER A 41 11.25 6.76 0.64
N ILE A 42 11.99 5.77 0.14
CA ILE A 42 11.87 4.37 0.54
C ILE A 42 13.21 3.91 1.09
N GLN A 43 13.18 3.37 2.30
CA GLN A 43 14.34 2.83 3.00
C GLN A 43 14.20 1.31 3.06
N VAL A 44 15.22 0.59 2.64
CA VAL A 44 15.29 -0.87 2.72
C VAL A 44 16.27 -1.24 3.81
N ILE A 45 15.77 -1.79 4.92
CA ILE A 45 16.56 -2.21 6.07
C ILE A 45 16.71 -3.72 6.00
N LYS A 46 17.95 -4.19 5.84
CA LYS A 46 18.27 -5.61 5.63
C LYS A 46 18.82 -6.26 6.90
N GLY A 47 18.51 -7.55 7.06
CA GLY A 47 19.10 -8.38 8.10
C GLY A 47 18.71 -8.00 9.53
N SER A 48 19.60 -8.20 10.50
CA SER A 48 19.37 -7.99 11.93
C SER A 48 19.08 -6.53 12.31
N ALA A 49 19.46 -5.57 11.48
CA ALA A 49 19.12 -4.17 11.69
C ALA A 49 17.61 -3.89 11.69
N ALA A 50 16.82 -4.76 11.07
CA ALA A 50 15.36 -4.67 11.12
C ALA A 50 14.79 -4.91 12.52
N VAL A 51 15.46 -5.72 13.35
CA VAL A 51 15.06 -6.03 14.73
C VAL A 51 15.17 -4.81 15.64
N THR A 52 16.15 -3.95 15.40
CA THR A 52 16.42 -2.76 16.22
C THR A 52 15.44 -1.61 15.96
N GLN A 53 14.56 -1.73 14.99
CA GLN A 53 13.57 -0.70 14.64
C GLN A 53 12.30 -0.73 15.53
N GLY A 54 12.31 -1.50 16.62
CA GLY A 54 11.17 -1.59 17.54
C GLY A 54 9.92 -2.25 16.94
N ILE A 55 10.11 -2.98 15.89
CA ILE A 55 9.03 -3.73 15.24
C ILE A 55 8.86 -5.02 16.02
N GLY A 56 7.95 -5.02 16.95
CA GLY A 56 7.70 -6.13 17.87
C GLY A 56 7.76 -7.55 17.26
N ASN A 57 7.42 -8.55 18.02
CA ASN A 57 7.58 -10.00 17.76
C ASN A 57 7.04 -10.54 16.42
N ASP A 58 6.56 -9.69 15.55
CA ASP A 58 5.94 -10.00 14.26
C ASP A 58 6.89 -9.69 13.07
N LEU A 59 8.16 -9.92 13.27
CA LEU A 59 9.21 -9.77 12.25
C LEU A 59 9.15 -10.92 11.23
N GLY A 60 8.12 -10.94 10.43
CA GLY A 60 7.84 -12.02 9.53
C GLY A 60 8.86 -12.30 8.42
N SER A 61 9.99 -11.59 8.32
CA SER A 61 10.92 -11.78 7.21
C SER A 61 12.39 -11.60 7.60
N ALA A 62 13.14 -12.69 7.47
CA ALA A 62 14.61 -12.65 7.56
C ALA A 62 15.27 -11.82 6.44
N GLY A 63 14.52 -11.49 5.39
CA GLY A 63 15.01 -10.66 4.28
C GLY A 63 15.24 -9.20 4.66
N GLY A 64 14.46 -8.68 5.61
CA GLY A 64 14.52 -7.27 6.03
C GLY A 64 13.15 -6.61 6.14
N VAL A 65 13.15 -5.29 6.16
CA VAL A 65 11.98 -4.42 6.30
C VAL A 65 12.05 -3.29 5.29
N ILE A 66 10.92 -2.88 4.76
CA ILE A 66 10.79 -1.69 3.91
C ILE A 66 10.10 -0.60 4.73
N ASN A 67 10.75 0.55 4.86
CA ASN A 67 10.16 1.74 5.49
C ASN A 67 9.86 2.79 4.43
N VAL A 68 8.59 3.15 4.32
CA VAL A 68 8.10 4.22 3.44
C VAL A 68 8.05 5.51 4.25
N VAL A 69 8.79 6.51 3.84
CA VAL A 69 8.75 7.85 4.43
C VAL A 69 7.78 8.70 3.63
N THR A 70 6.79 9.27 4.28
CA THR A 70 5.77 10.09 3.64
C THR A 70 6.20 11.53 3.48
N LYS A 71 5.59 12.22 2.52
CA LYS A 71 5.75 13.65 2.32
C LYS A 71 5.10 14.42 3.48
N THR A 72 5.90 15.16 4.22
CA THR A 72 5.46 16.06 5.28
C THR A 72 5.90 17.50 5.01
N PRO A 73 5.35 18.52 5.68
CA PRO A 73 5.73 19.91 5.45
C PRO A 73 7.21 20.17 5.67
N LYS A 74 7.83 20.94 4.76
CA LYS A 74 9.24 21.37 4.82
C LYS A 74 9.42 22.81 5.28
N PHE A 75 8.37 23.49 5.72
CA PHE A 75 8.35 24.89 6.10
C PHE A 75 8.82 25.84 4.99
N THR A 76 8.41 25.54 3.77
CA THR A 76 8.61 26.35 2.57
C THR A 76 7.27 26.64 1.91
N ASN A 77 7.21 27.70 1.09
CA ASN A 77 6.04 28.01 0.26
C ASN A 77 6.37 27.63 -1.17
N GLU A 78 5.90 26.46 -1.58
CA GLU A 78 6.17 25.94 -2.92
C GLU A 78 5.04 25.04 -3.40
N GLY A 79 4.95 24.85 -4.70
CA GLY A 79 3.96 24.00 -5.30
C GLY A 79 4.43 23.43 -6.63
N GLU A 80 4.06 22.19 -6.88
CA GLU A 80 4.32 21.48 -8.12
C GLU A 80 3.02 20.89 -8.64
N VAL A 81 2.79 21.03 -9.95
CA VAL A 81 1.70 20.36 -10.66
C VAL A 81 2.31 19.65 -11.86
N SER A 82 1.98 18.38 -12.04
CA SER A 82 2.43 17.63 -13.19
C SER A 82 1.27 16.92 -13.89
N LEU A 83 1.45 16.66 -15.18
CA LEU A 83 0.51 15.93 -16.01
C LEU A 83 1.26 14.84 -16.78
N ARG A 84 0.83 13.59 -16.61
CA ARG A 84 1.28 12.48 -17.42
C ARG A 84 0.12 12.00 -18.30
N ALA A 85 0.35 11.96 -19.60
CA ALA A 85 -0.57 11.39 -20.58
C ALA A 85 0.15 10.32 -21.39
N GLY A 86 -0.59 9.35 -21.90
CA GLY A 86 0.00 8.24 -22.64
C GLY A 86 -1.03 7.44 -23.43
N SER A 87 -0.58 6.34 -24.00
CA SER A 87 -1.41 5.40 -24.73
C SER A 87 -2.53 4.83 -23.85
N TRP A 88 -3.57 4.32 -24.47
CA TRP A 88 -4.73 3.71 -23.79
C TRP A 88 -5.47 4.66 -22.85
N GLY A 89 -5.58 5.93 -23.26
CA GLY A 89 -6.29 6.95 -22.49
C GLY A 89 -5.66 7.24 -21.13
N LEU A 90 -4.36 6.94 -20.93
CA LEU A 90 -3.67 7.29 -19.70
C LEU A 90 -3.69 8.79 -19.50
N PHE A 91 -4.29 9.22 -18.41
CA PHE A 91 -4.35 10.59 -17.94
C PHE A 91 -4.09 10.61 -16.44
N ARG A 92 -3.00 11.26 -16.03
CA ARG A 92 -2.58 11.32 -14.62
C ARG A 92 -2.06 12.70 -14.25
N PRO A 93 -2.92 13.62 -13.82
CA PRO A 93 -2.52 14.82 -13.12
C PRO A 93 -2.08 14.51 -11.69
N THR A 94 -1.06 15.21 -11.21
CA THR A 94 -0.60 15.18 -9.81
C THR A 94 -0.34 16.61 -9.33
N PHE A 95 -0.44 16.80 -8.01
CA PHE A 95 -0.06 18.05 -7.38
C PHE A 95 0.65 17.78 -6.04
N ASP A 96 1.48 18.72 -5.64
CA ASP A 96 2.15 18.76 -4.34
C ASP A 96 2.35 20.23 -3.96
N VAL A 97 1.64 20.67 -2.92
CA VAL A 97 1.65 22.06 -2.48
C VAL A 97 1.92 22.14 -1.00
N GLN A 98 2.73 23.09 -0.59
CA GLN A 98 3.02 23.32 0.82
C GLN A 98 3.16 24.80 1.13
N SER A 99 2.83 25.18 2.35
CA SER A 99 2.88 26.55 2.82
C SER A 99 3.12 26.62 4.32
N VAL A 100 3.85 27.64 4.72
CA VAL A 100 3.93 28.10 6.11
C VAL A 100 2.70 28.93 6.42
N LEU A 101 2.00 28.61 7.52
CA LEU A 101 0.69 29.21 7.83
C LEU A 101 0.78 30.40 8.78
N ASP A 102 1.90 30.57 9.47
CA ASP A 102 2.09 31.65 10.46
C ASP A 102 3.39 32.42 10.24
N LYS A 103 3.43 33.65 10.74
CA LYS A 103 4.60 34.53 10.62
C LYS A 103 5.83 34.03 11.37
N ASN A 104 5.62 33.29 12.43
CA ASN A 104 6.71 32.74 13.27
C ASN A 104 7.27 31.44 12.69
N GLN A 105 6.73 30.94 11.56
CA GLN A 105 7.14 29.68 10.93
C GLN A 105 7.04 28.48 11.87
N THR A 106 6.00 28.45 12.68
CA THR A 106 5.77 27.36 13.65
C THR A 106 4.77 26.33 13.12
N ILE A 107 3.92 26.71 12.14
CA ILE A 107 2.90 25.85 11.56
C ILE A 107 3.09 25.79 10.06
N ALA A 108 3.18 24.58 9.50
CA ALA A 108 3.24 24.36 8.07
C ALA A 108 2.27 23.27 7.64
N PHE A 109 1.75 23.44 6.44
CA PHE A 109 0.81 22.51 5.79
C PHE A 109 1.40 22.02 4.47
N ARG A 110 1.17 20.76 4.14
CA ARG A 110 1.45 20.17 2.84
C ARG A 110 0.29 19.28 2.40
N MET A 111 -0.04 19.37 1.14
CA MET A 111 -1.04 18.49 0.54
C MET A 111 -0.54 18.03 -0.82
N ASN A 112 -0.55 16.72 -1.03
CA ASN A 112 -0.26 16.14 -2.33
C ASN A 112 -1.40 15.22 -2.75
N GLY A 113 -1.50 14.99 -4.05
CA GLY A 113 -2.54 14.14 -4.59
C GLY A 113 -2.29 13.73 -6.02
N ALA A 114 -3.04 12.74 -6.45
CA ALA A 114 -3.01 12.20 -7.79
C ALA A 114 -4.40 11.74 -8.20
N PHE A 115 -4.73 11.96 -9.45
CA PHE A 115 -5.82 11.30 -10.14
C PHE A 115 -5.23 10.49 -11.28
N GLU A 116 -5.73 9.29 -11.52
CA GLU A 116 -5.30 8.48 -12.66
C GLU A 116 -6.50 7.80 -13.29
N ARG A 117 -6.55 7.86 -14.60
CA ARG A 117 -7.45 7.07 -15.43
C ARG A 117 -6.64 6.43 -16.54
N SER A 118 -6.85 5.14 -16.76
CA SER A 118 -6.26 4.44 -17.90
C SER A 118 -7.14 3.27 -18.35
N ASP A 119 -7.12 3.02 -19.62
CA ASP A 119 -7.63 1.80 -20.24
C ASP A 119 -6.47 0.83 -20.51
N ASN A 120 -6.71 -0.25 -21.21
CA ASN A 120 -5.70 -1.27 -21.52
C ASN A 120 -5.85 -1.70 -22.99
N TYR A 121 -4.81 -2.31 -23.55
CA TYR A 121 -4.87 -2.92 -24.89
C TYR A 121 -5.92 -4.04 -24.98
N ARG A 122 -6.26 -4.68 -23.84
CA ARG A 122 -7.39 -5.59 -23.75
C ARG A 122 -8.68 -4.78 -23.55
N PRO A 123 -9.72 -5.01 -24.34
CA PRO A 123 -10.99 -4.32 -24.14
C PRO A 123 -11.58 -4.58 -22.76
N VAL A 124 -12.37 -3.64 -22.25
CA VAL A 124 -13.05 -3.68 -20.95
C VAL A 124 -12.13 -3.41 -19.75
N ILE A 125 -10.84 -3.66 -19.85
CA ILE A 125 -9.92 -3.44 -18.73
C ILE A 125 -9.68 -1.94 -18.57
N HIS A 126 -10.00 -1.44 -17.38
CA HIS A 126 -9.80 -0.06 -16.98
C HIS A 126 -9.20 0.04 -15.58
N SER A 127 -8.60 1.17 -15.27
CA SER A 127 -8.08 1.53 -13.94
C SER A 127 -8.35 2.99 -13.67
N ASN A 128 -8.97 3.29 -12.52
CA ASN A 128 -9.19 4.65 -12.03
C ASN A 128 -8.65 4.73 -10.60
N ARG A 129 -7.90 5.79 -10.32
CA ARG A 129 -7.29 6.00 -9.00
C ARG A 129 -7.43 7.45 -8.58
N VAL A 130 -7.80 7.63 -7.32
CA VAL A 130 -7.81 8.94 -6.65
C VAL A 130 -7.00 8.81 -5.38
N TYR A 131 -6.07 9.73 -5.17
CA TYR A 131 -5.24 9.79 -3.99
C TYR A 131 -5.15 11.22 -3.48
N ILE A 132 -5.22 11.40 -2.15
CA ILE A 132 -5.03 12.68 -1.48
C ILE A 132 -4.34 12.45 -0.14
N ASN A 133 -3.35 13.29 0.16
CA ASN A 133 -2.55 13.20 1.38
C ASN A 133 -2.29 14.60 1.96
N PRO A 134 -3.18 15.13 2.81
CA PRO A 134 -2.92 16.31 3.61
C PRO A 134 -2.06 15.97 4.83
N SER A 135 -1.18 16.89 5.20
CA SER A 135 -0.35 16.84 6.40
C SER A 135 -0.13 18.22 7.01
N LEU A 136 -0.03 18.26 8.32
CA LEU A 136 0.23 19.46 9.10
C LEU A 136 1.39 19.19 10.04
N GLU A 137 2.29 20.14 10.19
CA GLU A 137 3.34 20.10 11.19
C GLU A 137 3.33 21.36 12.02
N TRP A 138 3.39 21.19 13.35
CA TRP A 138 3.46 22.26 14.32
C TRP A 138 4.72 22.11 15.18
N ARG A 139 5.52 23.17 15.23
CA ARG A 139 6.74 23.31 16.01
C ARG A 139 6.58 24.45 17.01
N PRO A 140 5.93 24.23 18.16
CA PRO A 140 5.71 25.30 19.13
C PRO A 140 7.02 25.89 19.73
N ASP A 141 8.05 25.08 19.76
CA ASP A 141 9.40 25.43 20.19
C ASP A 141 10.45 24.59 19.44
N ASP A 142 11.74 24.88 19.63
CA ASP A 142 12.86 24.20 18.99
C ASP A 142 13.01 22.72 19.41
N LYS A 143 12.30 22.30 20.45
CA LYS A 143 12.40 20.98 21.08
C LYS A 143 11.21 20.09 20.78
N THR A 144 10.11 20.65 20.25
CA THR A 144 8.85 19.94 20.07
C THR A 144 8.42 19.99 18.62
N SER A 145 8.05 18.84 18.08
CA SER A 145 7.43 18.69 16.75
C SER A 145 6.19 17.82 16.87
N VAL A 146 5.09 18.28 16.31
CA VAL A 146 3.83 17.57 16.21
C VAL A 146 3.48 17.47 14.74
N THR A 147 3.33 16.25 14.22
CA THR A 147 2.93 16.01 12.82
C THR A 147 1.62 15.23 12.81
N ILE A 148 0.66 15.72 12.04
CA ILE A 148 -0.61 15.03 11.78
C ILE A 148 -0.71 14.83 10.27
N GLU A 149 -1.02 13.63 9.85
CA GLU A 149 -1.19 13.30 8.45
C GLU A 149 -2.36 12.34 8.24
N MET A 150 -2.94 12.43 7.06
CA MET A 150 -3.97 11.52 6.58
C MET A 150 -3.67 11.20 5.13
N ASP A 151 -3.92 9.99 4.68
CA ASP A 151 -4.02 9.72 3.25
C ASP A 151 -5.27 8.89 2.93
N TYR A 152 -5.81 9.16 1.78
CA TYR A 152 -6.95 8.45 1.22
C TYR A 152 -6.62 8.00 -0.18
N LEU A 153 -6.75 6.70 -0.43
CA LEU A 153 -6.60 6.07 -1.74
C LEU A 153 -7.91 5.36 -2.08
N ASN A 154 -8.46 5.65 -3.24
CA ASN A 154 -9.52 4.88 -3.87
C ASN A 154 -9.03 4.39 -5.23
N ASP A 155 -8.83 3.09 -5.35
CA ASP A 155 -8.37 2.42 -6.56
C ASP A 155 -9.46 1.48 -7.06
N ASN A 156 -9.94 1.74 -8.27
CA ASN A 156 -11.00 0.99 -8.90
C ASN A 156 -10.52 0.47 -10.25
N ARG A 157 -10.45 -0.84 -10.40
CA ARG A 157 -9.89 -1.46 -11.60
C ARG A 157 -10.55 -2.79 -11.97
N THR A 158 -10.44 -3.15 -13.22
CA THR A 158 -10.79 -4.50 -13.67
C THR A 158 -9.73 -5.49 -13.17
N PRO A 159 -10.11 -6.59 -12.47
CA PRO A 159 -9.16 -7.61 -12.07
C PRO A 159 -8.60 -8.35 -13.28
N TYR A 160 -7.33 -8.74 -13.18
CA TYR A 160 -6.78 -9.63 -14.19
C TYR A 160 -7.40 -11.02 -14.06
N THR A 161 -7.96 -11.53 -15.14
CA THR A 161 -8.19 -12.96 -15.27
C THR A 161 -6.84 -13.65 -15.51
N SER A 162 -6.59 -14.71 -14.76
CA SER A 162 -5.35 -15.49 -14.88
C SER A 162 -5.15 -15.98 -16.32
N SER A 163 -3.92 -16.05 -16.77
CA SER A 163 -3.54 -16.80 -17.97
C SER A 163 -4.07 -18.23 -17.87
N VAL A 164 -4.58 -18.73 -18.98
CA VAL A 164 -5.11 -20.09 -19.08
C VAL A 164 -4.06 -20.96 -19.78
N ASN A 165 -3.66 -22.06 -19.16
CA ASN A 165 -2.90 -23.08 -19.85
C ASN A 165 -3.86 -23.94 -20.67
N LEU A 166 -3.68 -23.99 -21.98
CA LEU A 166 -4.52 -24.72 -22.92
C LEU A 166 -4.05 -26.16 -23.14
N SER A 167 -2.83 -26.49 -22.72
CA SER A 167 -2.22 -27.80 -22.93
C SER A 167 -2.52 -28.77 -21.82
N LYS A 168 -2.57 -30.06 -22.14
CA LYS A 168 -2.48 -31.17 -21.17
C LYS A 168 -1.10 -31.24 -20.53
N ASP A 169 -0.10 -30.99 -21.33
CA ASP A 169 1.28 -30.95 -20.94
C ASP A 169 1.69 -29.50 -20.67
N THR A 170 2.50 -29.28 -19.67
CA THR A 170 2.77 -27.95 -19.13
C THR A 170 3.54 -27.02 -20.06
N GLU A 171 3.99 -27.48 -21.20
CA GLU A 171 4.92 -26.74 -22.08
C GLU A 171 4.32 -26.32 -23.44
N GLU A 172 3.30 -27.01 -23.95
CA GLU A 172 2.72 -26.69 -25.24
C GLU A 172 1.49 -25.78 -25.13
N ASN A 173 1.31 -24.88 -26.09
CA ASN A 173 0.13 -24.05 -26.30
C ASN A 173 -0.18 -22.98 -25.24
N LEU A 174 0.76 -22.64 -24.40
CA LEU A 174 0.59 -21.55 -23.42
C LEU A 174 0.27 -20.21 -24.09
N TYR A 175 0.74 -20.02 -25.32
CA TYR A 175 0.64 -18.79 -26.09
C TYR A 175 -0.40 -18.80 -27.21
N ASP A 176 -1.12 -19.90 -27.41
CA ASP A 176 -2.13 -20.02 -28.46
C ASP A 176 -3.40 -19.21 -28.17
N MET A 177 -3.57 -18.80 -26.92
CA MET A 177 -4.70 -17.94 -26.52
C MET A 177 -4.47 -16.51 -27.01
N PRO A 178 -5.45 -15.87 -27.68
CA PRO A 178 -5.35 -14.47 -28.07
C PRO A 178 -5.06 -13.56 -26.84
N HIS A 179 -3.90 -12.94 -26.82
CA HIS A 179 -3.43 -12.13 -25.70
C HIS A 179 -4.22 -10.82 -25.53
N ASN A 180 -4.92 -10.37 -26.56
CA ASN A 180 -5.78 -9.19 -26.55
C ASN A 180 -7.21 -9.48 -26.09
N LYS A 181 -7.54 -10.72 -25.68
CA LYS A 181 -8.88 -11.12 -25.27
C LYS A 181 -9.08 -10.95 -23.76
N PHE A 182 -10.20 -10.38 -23.38
CA PHE A 182 -10.66 -10.35 -21.98
C PHE A 182 -11.70 -11.48 -21.78
N LEU A 183 -11.43 -12.38 -20.86
CA LEU A 183 -12.26 -13.57 -20.62
C LEU A 183 -13.28 -13.39 -19.51
N GLY A 184 -13.24 -12.28 -18.79
CA GLY A 184 -14.19 -11.96 -17.73
C GLY A 184 -15.46 -11.28 -18.24
N PHE A 185 -16.19 -10.70 -17.31
CA PHE A 185 -17.40 -9.91 -17.59
C PHE A 185 -17.14 -8.41 -17.42
N LYS A 186 -17.92 -7.57 -18.08
CA LYS A 186 -17.81 -6.11 -17.96
C LYS A 186 -17.95 -5.60 -16.53
N ASN A 187 -18.67 -6.35 -15.70
CA ASN A 187 -18.91 -6.01 -14.30
C ASN A 187 -17.82 -6.54 -13.34
N ASP A 188 -16.82 -7.25 -13.88
CA ASP A 188 -15.65 -7.63 -13.08
C ASP A 188 -14.95 -6.36 -12.60
N ASN A 189 -14.82 -6.23 -11.31
CA ASN A 189 -14.28 -5.03 -10.71
C ASN A 189 -13.65 -5.30 -9.35
N VAL A 190 -12.56 -4.62 -9.07
CA VAL A 190 -11.95 -4.56 -7.74
C VAL A 190 -11.90 -3.11 -7.31
N ASN A 191 -12.57 -2.80 -6.23
CA ASN A 191 -12.47 -1.51 -5.58
C ASN A 191 -11.67 -1.64 -4.27
N ASN A 192 -10.56 -0.92 -4.20
CA ASN A 192 -9.73 -0.82 -3.01
C ASN A 192 -9.85 0.59 -2.44
N LYS A 193 -10.24 0.69 -1.18
CA LYS A 193 -10.28 1.96 -0.44
C LYS A 193 -9.36 1.84 0.75
N THR A 194 -8.38 2.73 0.83
CA THR A 194 -7.47 2.82 1.97
C THR A 194 -7.58 4.20 2.57
N LEU A 195 -7.82 4.26 3.86
CA LEU A 195 -7.74 5.47 4.66
C LEU A 195 -6.70 5.23 5.74
N THR A 196 -5.67 6.07 5.82
CA THR A 196 -4.72 6.06 6.94
C THR A 196 -4.66 7.43 7.58
N TYR A 197 -4.42 7.45 8.87
CA TYR A 197 -4.22 8.67 9.64
C TYR A 197 -3.16 8.42 10.70
N ALA A 198 -2.31 9.40 10.92
CA ALA A 198 -1.23 9.33 11.88
C ALA A 198 -1.04 10.64 12.61
N ALA A 199 -0.67 10.54 13.88
CA ALA A 199 -0.20 11.66 14.69
C ALA A 199 1.13 11.27 15.34
N ARG A 200 2.12 12.13 15.25
CA ARG A 200 3.44 11.95 15.87
C ARG A 200 3.83 13.17 16.67
N ILE A 201 4.32 12.93 17.87
CA ILE A 201 4.87 13.96 18.75
C ILE A 201 6.30 13.55 19.06
N THR A 202 7.23 14.43 18.82
CA THR A 202 8.63 14.25 19.23
C THR A 202 9.02 15.42 20.12
N ARG A 203 9.56 15.13 21.29
CA ARG A 203 10.06 16.15 22.21
C ARG A 203 11.46 15.80 22.70
N GLN A 204 12.34 16.78 22.58
CA GLN A 204 13.66 16.74 23.20
C GLN A 204 13.52 17.13 24.69
N LEU A 205 13.71 16.18 25.60
CA LEU A 205 13.62 16.41 27.04
C LEU A 205 14.87 17.05 27.59
N THR A 206 16.02 16.55 27.14
CA THR A 206 17.35 17.08 27.41
C THR A 206 18.18 17.02 26.14
N ASP A 207 19.40 17.52 26.13
CA ASP A 207 20.30 17.46 24.98
C ASP A 207 20.59 16.01 24.53
N ASN A 208 20.44 15.06 25.42
CA ASN A 208 20.75 13.64 25.18
C ASN A 208 19.51 12.72 25.16
N ILE A 209 18.37 13.19 25.61
CA ILE A 209 17.16 12.35 25.76
C ILE A 209 15.98 12.96 25.01
N SER A 210 15.38 12.17 24.16
CA SER A 210 14.14 12.50 23.46
C SER A 210 13.05 11.45 23.72
N VAL A 211 11.81 11.88 23.63
CA VAL A 211 10.62 11.04 23.65
C VAL A 211 9.87 11.20 22.32
N ARG A 212 9.38 10.11 21.80
CA ARG A 212 8.53 10.06 20.63
C ARG A 212 7.27 9.28 20.97
N ALA A 213 6.11 9.87 20.73
CA ALA A 213 4.83 9.18 20.74
C ALA A 213 4.25 9.20 19.33
N ALA A 214 3.73 8.08 18.85
CA ALA A 214 3.09 7.97 17.56
C ALA A 214 1.81 7.15 17.65
N TYR A 215 0.78 7.61 16.99
CA TYR A 215 -0.45 6.88 16.76
C TYR A 215 -0.66 6.73 15.26
N PHE A 216 -1.01 5.53 14.83
CA PHE A 216 -1.31 5.20 13.45
C PHE A 216 -2.60 4.41 13.38
N GLY A 217 -3.52 4.82 12.51
CA GLY A 217 -4.73 4.08 12.22
C GLY A 217 -4.87 3.85 10.73
N SER A 218 -5.39 2.69 10.34
CA SER A 218 -5.70 2.37 8.95
C SER A 218 -7.01 1.62 8.81
N SER A 219 -7.71 1.89 7.71
CA SER A 219 -8.85 1.12 7.24
C SER A 219 -8.60 0.76 5.79
N TYR A 220 -8.54 -0.53 5.50
CA TYR A 220 -8.34 -1.07 4.16
C TYR A 220 -9.53 -1.92 3.78
N LYS A 221 -10.30 -1.46 2.78
CA LYS A 221 -11.51 -2.12 2.30
C LYS A 221 -11.32 -2.56 0.86
N VAL A 222 -11.71 -3.81 0.58
CA VAL A 222 -11.70 -4.37 -0.76
C VAL A 222 -13.07 -4.95 -1.07
N ASP A 223 -13.66 -4.55 -2.19
CA ASP A 223 -14.79 -5.22 -2.82
C ASP A 223 -14.29 -5.79 -4.15
N ASN A 224 -14.20 -7.11 -4.23
CA ASN A 224 -13.66 -7.81 -5.38
C ASN A 224 -14.73 -8.70 -6.00
N THR A 225 -15.15 -8.36 -7.21
CA THR A 225 -15.96 -9.22 -8.08
C THR A 225 -15.12 -9.64 -9.27
N SER A 226 -14.86 -10.92 -9.42
CA SER A 226 -13.95 -11.42 -10.45
C SER A 226 -14.39 -12.74 -11.06
N THR A 227 -14.07 -12.92 -12.33
CA THR A 227 -14.32 -14.14 -13.09
C THR A 227 -13.12 -15.07 -13.02
N SER A 228 -13.38 -16.33 -12.77
CA SER A 228 -12.42 -17.44 -12.92
C SER A 228 -12.76 -18.27 -14.14
N VAL A 229 -11.73 -18.67 -14.90
CA VAL A 229 -11.82 -19.49 -16.13
C VAL A 229 -10.97 -20.76 -16.02
N LYS A 230 -10.72 -21.24 -14.82
CA LYS A 230 -9.81 -22.35 -14.56
C LYS A 230 -10.41 -23.73 -14.85
N THR A 231 -11.73 -23.88 -14.77
CA THR A 231 -12.40 -25.17 -14.89
C THR A 231 -12.53 -25.61 -16.35
N VAL A 232 -11.91 -26.70 -16.70
CA VAL A 232 -12.02 -27.38 -17.99
C VAL A 232 -13.37 -28.10 -18.08
N VAL A 233 -14.01 -28.02 -19.25
CA VAL A 233 -15.29 -28.70 -19.51
C VAL A 233 -15.07 -29.77 -20.59
N ASN A 234 -15.68 -30.94 -20.39
CA ASN A 234 -15.64 -32.10 -21.33
C ASN A 234 -14.22 -32.58 -21.70
N LYS A 235 -13.23 -32.33 -20.86
CA LYS A 235 -11.81 -32.60 -21.14
C LYS A 235 -11.24 -31.84 -22.33
N GLU A 236 -11.94 -30.82 -22.81
CA GLU A 236 -11.48 -29.94 -23.87
C GLU A 236 -10.82 -28.70 -23.23
N TYR A 237 -9.50 -28.55 -23.37
CA TYR A 237 -8.73 -27.54 -22.66
C TYR A 237 -9.03 -26.10 -23.09
N ASN A 238 -9.55 -25.90 -24.30
CA ASN A 238 -10.03 -24.63 -24.79
C ASN A 238 -11.45 -24.28 -24.32
N MET A 239 -12.20 -25.25 -23.82
CA MET A 239 -13.55 -25.04 -23.27
C MET A 239 -13.47 -24.80 -21.78
N ARG A 240 -13.82 -23.61 -21.33
CA ARG A 240 -13.67 -23.18 -19.93
C ARG A 240 -14.97 -22.65 -19.37
N ARG A 241 -15.30 -23.13 -18.17
CA ARG A 241 -16.41 -22.60 -17.39
C ARG A 241 -16.03 -21.28 -16.78
N ARG A 242 -16.88 -20.25 -16.96
CA ARG A 242 -16.75 -18.99 -16.25
C ARG A 242 -17.55 -19.05 -14.94
N THR A 243 -16.85 -18.76 -13.86
CA THR A 243 -17.42 -18.71 -12.51
C THR A 243 -17.16 -17.33 -11.94
N ILE A 244 -18.21 -16.63 -11.53
CA ILE A 244 -18.11 -15.35 -10.84
C ILE A 244 -17.98 -15.61 -9.34
N SER A 245 -17.07 -14.91 -8.71
CA SER A 245 -16.91 -14.84 -7.25
C SER A 245 -16.90 -13.41 -6.77
N ARG A 246 -17.44 -13.18 -5.57
CA ARG A 246 -17.34 -11.91 -4.87
C ARG A 246 -16.79 -12.10 -3.48
N SER A 247 -15.89 -11.24 -3.07
CA SER A 247 -15.38 -11.17 -1.71
C SER A 247 -15.29 -9.73 -1.22
N LEU A 248 -15.66 -9.53 0.03
CA LEU A 248 -15.49 -8.28 0.75
C LEU A 248 -14.42 -8.47 1.82
N ARG A 249 -13.54 -7.51 1.97
CA ARG A 249 -12.56 -7.45 3.05
C ARG A 249 -12.63 -6.09 3.71
N ASP A 250 -12.68 -6.06 5.03
CA ASP A 250 -12.52 -4.88 5.87
C ASP A 250 -11.41 -5.19 6.88
N ASP A 251 -10.31 -4.48 6.78
CA ASP A 251 -9.11 -4.67 7.59
C ASP A 251 -8.79 -3.35 8.28
N ARG A 252 -8.85 -3.33 9.60
CA ARG A 252 -8.63 -2.15 10.44
C ARG A 252 -7.48 -2.40 11.39
N ASN A 253 -6.54 -1.47 11.40
CA ASN A 253 -5.40 -1.51 12.29
C ASN A 253 -5.27 -0.21 13.04
N SER A 254 -4.89 -0.30 14.30
CA SER A 254 -4.42 0.82 15.07
C SER A 254 -3.16 0.43 15.83
N THR A 255 -2.18 1.32 15.82
CA THR A 255 -0.91 1.11 16.51
C THR A 255 -0.56 2.37 17.28
N PHE A 256 -0.22 2.20 18.54
CA PHE A 256 0.36 3.23 19.39
C PHE A 256 1.79 2.83 19.73
N GLN A 257 2.72 3.77 19.60
CA GLN A 257 4.13 3.59 19.95
C GLN A 257 4.59 4.71 20.85
N LEU A 258 5.41 4.37 21.86
CA LEU A 258 6.08 5.31 22.74
C LEU A 258 7.54 4.90 22.87
N ASP A 259 8.44 5.78 22.45
CA ASP A 259 9.88 5.56 22.48
C ASP A 259 10.59 6.61 23.32
N PHE A 260 11.49 6.16 24.17
CA PHE A 260 12.49 6.97 24.85
C PHE A 260 13.84 6.65 24.24
N ILE A 261 14.53 7.67 23.75
CA ILE A 261 15.81 7.54 23.06
C ILE A 261 16.84 8.37 23.77
N GLY A 262 17.90 7.71 24.27
CA GLY A 262 19.08 8.36 24.85
C GLY A 262 20.28 8.23 23.92
N ARG A 263 20.96 9.33 23.62
CA ARG A 263 22.14 9.36 22.78
C ARG A 263 23.23 10.18 23.44
N ASP A 264 24.49 9.81 23.16
CA ASP A 264 25.67 10.55 23.62
C ASP A 264 25.71 10.77 25.14
N ILE A 265 25.26 9.76 25.89
CA ILE A 265 25.32 9.75 27.35
C ILE A 265 26.66 9.12 27.76
N PHE A 266 27.48 9.85 28.54
CA PHE A 266 28.80 9.40 28.91
C PHE A 266 28.85 8.98 30.37
N THR A 267 29.50 7.83 30.66
CA THR A 267 29.92 7.42 31.97
C THR A 267 31.44 7.23 31.92
N GLY A 268 32.19 8.26 32.34
CA GLY A 268 33.64 8.32 32.12
C GLY A 268 33.94 8.29 30.58
N PRO A 269 34.82 7.38 30.14
CA PRO A 269 35.15 7.29 28.70
C PRO A 269 34.11 6.52 27.87
N VAL A 270 33.09 5.96 28.49
CA VAL A 270 32.10 5.11 27.80
C VAL A 270 30.92 5.94 27.34
N LYS A 271 30.64 5.86 26.04
CA LYS A 271 29.49 6.48 25.40
C LYS A 271 28.32 5.47 25.30
N HIS A 272 27.16 5.88 25.78
CA HIS A 272 25.96 5.08 25.77
C HIS A 272 24.93 5.64 24.79
N THR A 273 24.25 4.72 24.09
CA THR A 273 23.03 4.98 23.32
C THR A 273 22.04 3.91 23.71
N PHE A 274 20.83 4.30 24.07
CA PHE A 274 19.75 3.36 24.41
C PHE A 274 18.43 3.78 23.78
N GLN A 275 17.57 2.81 23.59
CA GLN A 275 16.18 3.00 23.21
C GLN A 275 15.31 2.10 24.08
N LEU A 276 14.27 2.67 24.67
CA LEU A 276 13.22 1.97 25.37
C LEU A 276 11.91 2.28 24.68
N GLY A 277 11.24 1.25 24.16
CA GLY A 277 10.01 1.38 23.40
C GLY A 277 8.86 0.57 23.99
N PHE A 278 7.66 1.07 23.80
CA PHE A 278 6.41 0.39 24.09
C PHE A 278 5.51 0.50 22.85
N ASP A 279 5.01 -0.64 22.37
CA ASP A 279 4.10 -0.73 21.24
C ASP A 279 2.80 -1.41 21.67
N TYR A 280 1.68 -0.83 21.26
CA TYR A 280 0.36 -1.45 21.38
C TYR A 280 -0.29 -1.47 20.00
N LYS A 281 -0.69 -2.66 19.55
CA LYS A 281 -1.33 -2.86 18.26
C LYS A 281 -2.67 -3.57 18.43
N ASN A 282 -3.70 -3.07 17.74
CA ASN A 282 -4.98 -3.72 17.59
C ASN A 282 -5.29 -3.93 16.11
N THR A 283 -5.74 -5.12 15.76
CA THR A 283 -6.09 -5.51 14.39
C THR A 283 -7.46 -6.16 14.38
N ASP A 284 -8.32 -5.70 13.49
CA ASP A 284 -9.64 -6.27 13.23
C ASP A 284 -9.75 -6.57 11.73
N LEU A 285 -9.96 -7.85 11.39
CA LEU A 285 -10.05 -8.33 10.02
C LEU A 285 -11.36 -9.08 9.82
N SER A 286 -12.20 -8.58 8.93
CA SER A 286 -13.41 -9.23 8.46
C SER A 286 -13.31 -9.59 6.98
N ILE A 287 -13.57 -10.85 6.65
CA ILE A 287 -13.62 -11.33 5.27
C ILE A 287 -14.95 -12.03 5.04
N THR A 288 -15.72 -11.51 4.08
CA THR A 288 -16.97 -12.13 3.63
C THR A 288 -16.78 -12.67 2.22
N ASN A 289 -16.94 -13.99 2.04
CA ASN A 289 -16.91 -14.60 0.73
C ASN A 289 -18.32 -15.05 0.37
N TYR A 290 -18.76 -14.67 -0.82
CA TYR A 290 -20.03 -15.14 -1.39
C TYR A 290 -19.81 -16.45 -2.13
N THR A 291 -20.84 -17.28 -2.17
CA THR A 291 -20.79 -18.54 -2.93
C THR A 291 -20.57 -18.25 -4.42
N PRO A 292 -19.52 -18.82 -5.03
CA PRO A 292 -19.26 -18.65 -6.44
C PRO A 292 -20.40 -19.21 -7.31
N VAL A 293 -20.71 -18.52 -8.40
CA VAL A 293 -21.79 -18.91 -9.33
C VAL A 293 -21.19 -19.23 -10.69
N ASN A 294 -21.54 -20.39 -11.23
CA ASN A 294 -21.24 -20.77 -12.60
C ASN A 294 -22.21 -20.06 -13.54
N ILE A 295 -21.69 -19.36 -14.54
CA ILE A 295 -22.50 -18.56 -15.47
C ILE A 295 -22.63 -19.27 -16.80
N ASP A 296 -21.51 -19.53 -17.48
CA ASP A 296 -21.48 -20.09 -18.82
C ASP A 296 -20.20 -20.90 -19.08
N THR A 297 -20.09 -21.41 -20.29
CA THR A 297 -18.89 -22.07 -20.79
C THR A 297 -18.48 -21.39 -22.10
N ILE A 298 -17.23 -21.02 -22.21
CA ILE A 298 -16.68 -20.35 -23.39
C ILE A 298 -15.56 -21.15 -24.02
N ASN A 299 -15.37 -20.96 -25.33
CA ASN A 299 -14.15 -21.36 -26.02
C ASN A 299 -13.14 -20.20 -25.97
N VAL A 300 -12.03 -20.38 -25.23
CA VAL A 300 -11.03 -19.30 -25.07
C VAL A 300 -10.26 -19.00 -26.35
N LEU A 301 -10.29 -19.89 -27.35
CA LEU A 301 -9.69 -19.69 -28.68
C LEU A 301 -10.64 -19.01 -29.65
N ALA A 302 -11.96 -18.99 -29.39
CA ALA A 302 -12.89 -18.34 -30.27
C ALA A 302 -12.64 -16.85 -30.39
N PRO A 303 -12.83 -16.22 -31.54
CA PRO A 303 -12.79 -14.79 -31.67
C PRO A 303 -13.81 -14.16 -30.69
N SER A 304 -13.42 -13.03 -30.10
CA SER A 304 -14.34 -12.28 -29.24
C SER A 304 -15.53 -11.83 -30.07
N ILE A 305 -16.70 -12.17 -29.57
CA ILE A 305 -17.95 -11.59 -30.09
C ILE A 305 -18.07 -10.15 -29.60
#